data_99e02c69ebca6af9cd2e75016e49e2ae
#
_entry.id   99e02c69ebca6af9cd2e75016e49e2ae
#
_cell.length_a   1.000
_cell.length_b   1.000
_cell.length_c   1.000
_cell.angle_alpha   90.00
_cell.angle_beta   90.00
_cell.angle_gamma   90.00
#
_symmetry.space_group_name_H-M   'P 1'
#
loop_
_entity.id
_entity.type
_entity.pdbx_description
1 polymer ?
#
loop_
_entity_poly.entity_id
_entity_poly.type
_entity_poly.pdbx_seq_one_letter_code
_entity_poly.pdbx_strand_id
1 'polypeptide(L)'
;MTYTPSLKPNTRIDVADILRGIAIGGIVLIHFIEQLNFYMFPEASSPMMATINQNVWDTTFFLLAGKMYAIFSMLFGLSFFIQHDNQAKAGVDFRLRFLWRMVLLMMFGLFDLLFYNGDILTVYAVCGVLVVPFIRASNKVLVAATIIFALQPIELTYIIMGLIDPSTQPLDLGSGALFEGILPAQSEGTIFDVAAKGIENGFLVNYFWAIEHGRATQTIFLFLLGIYLGRKRLFYDEGDNIAIWKRLLVISLCAFAVLFPLYKFVPDMVDTLCIKESLKVMFNMWKNLAMMIFYVSGVVLLYYRTSARNFLIKIAPYGKMSLTNYLSQSIIGGFVFYNWGLGMFRYSGHATSLLLGALCIALQYLFCRWWLKSHSHGPFEGLWRKLTWIR
;
A
#
# COMPACT_ATOMS: atom_id res chain seq x y z
N MET A 1 -8.98 -9.80 -29.10
CA MET A 1 -9.32 -11.05 -28.40
C MET A 1 -9.49 -10.72 -26.92
N THR A 2 -10.58 -11.17 -26.34
CA THR A 2 -10.91 -11.00 -24.92
C THR A 2 -10.21 -12.08 -24.08
N TYR A 3 -10.05 -11.83 -22.77
CA TYR A 3 -9.52 -12.82 -21.85
C TYR A 3 -10.39 -14.09 -21.81
N THR A 4 -9.77 -15.26 -21.89
CA THR A 4 -10.43 -16.57 -21.73
C THR A 4 -10.02 -17.15 -20.36
N PRO A 5 -10.98 -17.57 -19.49
CA PRO A 5 -10.68 -18.15 -18.19
C PRO A 5 -9.81 -19.41 -18.30
N SER A 6 -8.90 -19.58 -17.33
CA SER A 6 -8.08 -20.79 -17.21
C SER A 6 -8.97 -21.98 -16.81
N LEU A 7 -8.73 -23.16 -17.40
CA LEU A 7 -9.40 -24.40 -16.98
C LEU A 7 -8.96 -24.89 -15.59
N LYS A 8 -7.75 -24.46 -15.13
CA LYS A 8 -7.23 -24.86 -13.83
C LYS A 8 -8.00 -24.16 -12.69
N PRO A 9 -8.32 -24.86 -11.58
CA PRO A 9 -8.94 -24.25 -10.42
C PRO A 9 -8.00 -23.25 -9.73
N ASN A 10 -8.56 -22.17 -9.19
CA ASN A 10 -7.83 -21.28 -8.31
C ASN A 10 -7.88 -21.80 -6.88
N THR A 11 -6.91 -22.60 -6.51
CA THR A 11 -6.70 -23.00 -5.12
C THR A 11 -6.22 -21.82 -4.28
N ARG A 12 -6.34 -21.91 -2.97
CA ARG A 12 -5.85 -20.87 -2.06
C ARG A 12 -4.34 -20.70 -2.20
N ILE A 13 -3.89 -19.47 -2.26
CA ILE A 13 -2.47 -19.10 -2.41
C ILE A 13 -1.96 -18.64 -1.04
N ASP A 14 -1.43 -19.56 -0.23
CA ASP A 14 -0.92 -19.24 1.11
C ASP A 14 0.18 -18.17 1.08
N VAL A 15 1.07 -18.21 0.07
CA VAL A 15 2.13 -17.21 -0.07
C VAL A 15 1.58 -15.80 -0.30
N ALA A 16 0.40 -15.65 -0.91
CA ALA A 16 -0.25 -14.35 -1.05
C ALA A 16 -0.80 -13.85 0.30
N ASP A 17 -1.32 -14.74 1.15
CA ASP A 17 -1.73 -14.37 2.50
C ASP A 17 -0.53 -14.00 3.37
N ILE A 18 0.59 -14.71 3.24
CA ILE A 18 1.86 -14.36 3.91
C ILE A 18 2.34 -12.98 3.49
N LEU A 19 2.39 -12.70 2.18
CA LEU A 19 2.79 -11.39 1.65
C LEU A 19 1.87 -10.26 2.12
N ARG A 20 0.53 -10.50 2.20
CA ARG A 20 -0.40 -9.52 2.80
C ARG A 20 -0.08 -9.28 4.26
N GLY A 21 0.24 -10.34 5.02
CA GLY A 21 0.60 -10.22 6.43
C GLY A 21 1.89 -9.40 6.64
N ILE A 22 2.91 -9.64 5.82
CA ILE A 22 4.15 -8.85 5.83
C ILE A 22 3.85 -7.39 5.46
N ALA A 23 3.08 -7.19 4.40
CA ALA A 23 2.75 -5.86 3.90
C ALA A 23 1.97 -5.03 4.93
N ILE A 24 0.91 -5.59 5.54
CA ILE A 24 0.14 -4.88 6.54
C ILE A 24 0.94 -4.63 7.81
N GLY A 25 1.77 -5.58 8.25
CA GLY A 25 2.67 -5.36 9.38
C GLY A 25 3.66 -4.23 9.14
N GLY A 26 4.26 -4.16 7.94
CA GLY A 26 5.14 -3.05 7.59
C GLY A 26 4.40 -1.71 7.45
N ILE A 27 3.14 -1.70 7.00
CA ILE A 27 2.29 -0.50 6.97
C ILE A 27 2.01 -0.01 8.40
N VAL A 28 1.65 -0.91 9.32
CA VAL A 28 1.45 -0.55 10.74
C VAL A 28 2.70 0.09 11.33
N LEU A 29 3.90 -0.46 11.08
CA LEU A 29 5.15 0.12 11.59
C LEU A 29 5.40 1.53 11.04
N ILE A 30 5.15 1.76 9.74
CA ILE A 30 5.26 3.09 9.13
C ILE A 30 4.26 4.07 9.75
N HIS A 31 2.99 3.71 9.84
CA HIS A 31 1.98 4.58 10.42
C HIS A 31 2.26 4.92 11.88
N PHE A 32 2.77 3.97 12.65
CA PHE A 32 3.12 4.23 14.06
C PHE A 32 4.36 5.10 14.20
N ILE A 33 5.41 4.92 13.38
CA ILE A 33 6.61 5.76 13.45
C ILE A 33 6.31 7.20 13.00
N GLU A 34 5.35 7.40 12.10
CA GLU A 34 4.80 8.70 11.67
C GLU A 34 3.75 9.25 12.65
N GLN A 35 3.40 8.49 13.70
CA GLN A 35 2.31 8.80 14.63
C GLN A 35 0.98 9.05 13.89
N LEU A 36 0.68 8.21 12.89
CA LEU A 36 -0.49 8.34 12.01
C LEU A 36 -0.54 9.70 11.30
N ASN A 37 0.52 10.06 10.60
CA ASN A 37 0.70 11.33 9.88
C ASN A 37 0.64 12.58 10.77
N PHE A 38 0.92 12.44 12.07
CA PHE A 38 0.88 13.59 12.95
C PHE A 38 2.21 14.36 12.98
N TYR A 39 3.33 13.63 12.87
CA TYR A 39 4.70 14.19 12.76
C TYR A 39 5.10 15.18 13.87
N MET A 40 4.41 15.19 15.00
CA MET A 40 4.77 16.00 16.16
C MET A 40 5.54 15.17 17.17
N PHE A 41 6.84 15.41 17.29
CA PHE A 41 7.73 14.65 18.14
C PHE A 41 8.32 15.54 19.21
N PRO A 42 8.48 15.03 20.46
CA PRO A 42 9.16 15.75 21.50
C PRO A 42 10.66 15.89 21.18
N GLU A 43 11.30 16.89 21.78
CA GLU A 43 12.76 16.97 21.75
C GLU A 43 13.38 15.71 22.36
N ALA A 44 14.48 15.26 21.76
CA ALA A 44 15.18 14.09 22.26
C ALA A 44 15.82 14.40 23.62
N SER A 45 15.68 13.49 24.59
CA SER A 45 16.19 13.63 25.94
C SER A 45 17.72 13.69 26.04
N SER A 46 18.43 13.31 24.98
CA SER A 46 19.89 13.36 24.90
C SER A 46 20.34 13.30 23.42
N PRO A 47 21.59 13.73 23.09
CA PRO A 47 22.15 13.58 21.75
C PRO A 47 22.18 12.12 21.25
N MET A 48 22.41 11.18 22.16
CA MET A 48 22.36 9.75 21.87
C MET A 48 20.95 9.33 21.43
N MET A 49 19.90 9.78 22.12
CA MET A 49 18.53 9.46 21.77
C MET A 49 18.12 10.12 20.45
N ALA A 50 18.60 11.33 20.17
CA ALA A 50 18.40 11.97 18.87
C ALA A 50 18.97 11.10 17.72
N THR A 51 20.20 10.60 17.87
CA THR A 51 20.84 9.70 16.91
C THR A 51 20.07 8.38 16.75
N ILE A 52 19.60 7.79 17.85
CA ILE A 52 18.79 6.57 17.81
C ILE A 52 17.49 6.81 17.05
N ASN A 53 16.77 7.89 17.36
CA ASN A 53 15.53 8.23 16.69
C ASN A 53 15.73 8.43 15.17
N GLN A 54 16.79 9.16 14.76
CA GLN A 54 17.11 9.37 13.35
C GLN A 54 17.43 8.05 12.64
N ASN A 55 18.27 7.20 13.22
CA ASN A 55 18.62 5.91 12.63
C ASN A 55 17.41 4.99 12.51
N VAL A 56 16.53 4.98 13.50
CA VAL A 56 15.28 4.20 13.48
C VAL A 56 14.36 4.70 12.38
N TRP A 57 14.20 6.02 12.23
CA TRP A 57 13.44 6.64 11.15
C TRP A 57 13.98 6.22 9.78
N ASP A 58 15.25 6.52 9.52
CA ASP A 58 15.89 6.29 8.22
C ASP A 58 15.84 4.80 7.83
N THR A 59 16.15 3.91 8.77
CA THR A 59 16.14 2.46 8.53
C THR A 59 14.72 1.96 8.23
N THR A 60 13.73 2.39 9.02
CA THR A 60 12.34 1.95 8.84
C THR A 60 11.79 2.44 7.51
N PHE A 61 12.00 3.70 7.16
CA PHE A 61 11.59 4.26 5.88
C PHE A 61 12.31 3.61 4.70
N PHE A 62 13.62 3.40 4.81
CA PHE A 62 14.39 2.71 3.77
C PHE A 62 13.87 1.31 3.51
N LEU A 63 13.56 0.54 4.55
CA LEU A 63 13.13 -0.85 4.39
C LEU A 63 11.66 -0.99 4.02
N LEU A 64 10.77 -0.15 4.55
CA LEU A 64 9.33 -0.39 4.49
C LEU A 64 8.56 0.61 3.63
N ALA A 65 8.89 1.93 3.70
CA ALA A 65 8.10 2.96 3.05
C ALA A 65 8.05 2.78 1.52
N GLY A 66 6.85 2.80 0.97
CA GLY A 66 6.61 2.62 -0.46
C GLY A 66 6.65 1.17 -0.96
N LYS A 67 7.28 0.22 -0.24
CA LYS A 67 7.38 -1.19 -0.62
C LYS A 67 6.21 -2.00 -0.10
N MET A 68 5.86 -1.82 1.17
CA MET A 68 4.76 -2.56 1.82
C MET A 68 3.41 -2.19 1.19
N TYR A 69 3.17 -0.91 0.99
CA TYR A 69 2.04 -0.43 0.20
C TYR A 69 2.01 -1.05 -1.21
N ALA A 70 3.16 -1.10 -1.91
CA ALA A 70 3.22 -1.64 -3.27
C ALA A 70 2.91 -3.14 -3.31
N ILE A 71 3.41 -3.94 -2.35
CA ILE A 71 3.04 -5.36 -2.20
C ILE A 71 1.52 -5.48 -2.00
N PHE A 72 0.95 -4.68 -1.10
CA PHE A 72 -0.48 -4.74 -0.79
C PHE A 72 -1.34 -4.39 -2.00
N SER A 73 -0.98 -3.34 -2.75
CA SER A 73 -1.65 -2.92 -3.99
C SER A 73 -1.61 -4.01 -5.06
N MET A 74 -0.45 -4.60 -5.31
CA MET A 74 -0.30 -5.69 -6.28
C MET A 74 -1.18 -6.89 -5.91
N LEU A 75 -1.22 -7.26 -4.62
CA LEU A 75 -2.06 -8.36 -4.13
C LEU A 75 -3.55 -8.05 -4.18
N PHE A 76 -3.94 -6.77 -4.14
CA PHE A 76 -5.32 -6.36 -4.37
C PHE A 76 -5.74 -6.65 -5.82
N GLY A 77 -4.91 -6.28 -6.80
CA GLY A 77 -5.14 -6.62 -8.22
C GLY A 77 -5.17 -8.13 -8.47
N LEU A 78 -4.27 -8.91 -7.84
CA LEU A 78 -4.30 -10.37 -7.87
C LEU A 78 -5.63 -10.93 -7.33
N SER A 79 -6.12 -10.36 -6.23
CA SER A 79 -7.38 -10.79 -5.59
C SER A 79 -8.59 -10.49 -6.47
N PHE A 80 -8.60 -9.34 -7.14
CA PHE A 80 -9.61 -8.98 -8.12
C PHE A 80 -9.63 -9.99 -9.27
N PHE A 81 -8.47 -10.31 -9.83
CA PHE A 81 -8.37 -11.31 -10.90
C PHE A 81 -8.92 -12.66 -10.46
N ILE A 82 -8.49 -13.19 -9.30
CA ILE A 82 -8.93 -14.51 -8.80
C ILE A 82 -10.44 -14.57 -8.63
N GLN A 83 -11.06 -13.51 -8.08
CA GLN A 83 -12.50 -13.43 -7.91
C GLN A 83 -13.22 -13.39 -9.26
N HIS A 84 -12.73 -12.56 -10.20
CA HIS A 84 -13.28 -12.48 -11.53
C HIS A 84 -13.19 -13.82 -12.29
N ASP A 85 -12.02 -14.46 -12.27
CA ASP A 85 -11.78 -15.72 -12.97
C ASP A 85 -12.66 -16.86 -12.41
N ASN A 86 -12.83 -16.92 -11.08
CA ASN A 86 -13.72 -17.90 -10.44
C ASN A 86 -15.19 -17.69 -10.85
N GLN A 87 -15.66 -16.45 -10.93
CA GLN A 87 -17.03 -16.15 -11.36
C GLN A 87 -17.21 -16.36 -12.87
N ALA A 88 -16.21 -16.02 -13.68
CA ALA A 88 -16.22 -16.27 -15.12
C ALA A 88 -16.29 -17.77 -15.47
N LYS A 89 -15.63 -18.64 -14.68
CA LYS A 89 -15.77 -20.11 -14.78
C LYS A 89 -17.18 -20.59 -14.47
N ALA A 90 -17.90 -19.88 -13.60
CA ALA A 90 -19.31 -20.14 -13.29
C ALA A 90 -20.29 -19.46 -14.29
N GLY A 91 -19.77 -18.84 -15.37
CA GLY A 91 -20.58 -18.13 -16.35
C GLY A 91 -21.11 -16.77 -15.90
N VAL A 92 -20.61 -16.21 -14.79
CA VAL A 92 -21.11 -14.97 -14.19
C VAL A 92 -20.13 -13.81 -14.46
N ASP A 93 -20.66 -12.67 -14.91
CA ASP A 93 -19.87 -11.43 -15.01
C ASP A 93 -19.73 -10.76 -13.65
N PHE A 94 -18.50 -10.72 -13.14
CA PHE A 94 -18.19 -10.20 -11.82
C PHE A 94 -17.98 -8.68 -11.80
N ARG A 95 -17.91 -7.98 -12.94
CA ARG A 95 -17.52 -6.56 -13.01
C ARG A 95 -18.43 -5.65 -12.21
N LEU A 96 -19.74 -5.75 -12.36
CA LEU A 96 -20.71 -4.93 -11.59
C LEU A 96 -20.62 -5.22 -10.10
N ARG A 97 -20.41 -6.49 -9.72
CA ARG A 97 -20.23 -6.86 -8.32
C ARG A 97 -18.92 -6.35 -7.77
N PHE A 98 -17.87 -6.28 -8.57
CA PHE A 98 -16.62 -5.67 -8.18
C PHE A 98 -16.76 -4.15 -8.00
N LEU A 99 -17.48 -3.46 -8.88
CA LEU A 99 -17.79 -2.03 -8.70
C LEU A 99 -18.53 -1.80 -7.38
N TRP A 100 -19.52 -2.63 -7.05
CA TRP A 100 -20.19 -2.58 -5.74
C TRP A 100 -19.21 -2.79 -4.57
N ARG A 101 -18.26 -3.72 -4.73
CA ARG A 101 -17.19 -3.90 -3.73
C ARG A 101 -16.32 -2.65 -3.57
N MET A 102 -16.12 -1.88 -4.63
CA MET A 102 -15.38 -0.60 -4.53
C MET A 102 -16.19 0.47 -3.80
N VAL A 103 -17.50 0.50 -3.98
CA VAL A 103 -18.38 1.36 -3.15
C VAL A 103 -18.27 0.98 -1.67
N LEU A 104 -18.33 -0.31 -1.35
CA LEU A 104 -18.16 -0.78 0.03
C LEU A 104 -16.75 -0.47 0.58
N LEU A 105 -15.71 -0.58 -0.25
CA LEU A 105 -14.35 -0.22 0.13
C LEU A 105 -14.21 1.28 0.41
N MET A 106 -14.87 2.12 -0.39
CA MET A 106 -14.98 3.55 -0.14
C MET A 106 -15.62 3.83 1.22
N MET A 107 -16.70 3.12 1.57
CA MET A 107 -17.34 3.27 2.89
C MET A 107 -16.40 2.87 4.05
N PHE A 108 -15.60 1.81 3.89
CA PHE A 108 -14.58 1.46 4.88
C PHE A 108 -13.49 2.52 4.98
N GLY A 109 -13.05 3.10 3.86
CA GLY A 109 -12.10 4.21 3.88
C GLY A 109 -12.67 5.47 4.54
N LEU A 110 -13.93 5.84 4.23
CA LEU A 110 -14.61 6.94 4.91
C LEU A 110 -14.76 6.69 6.42
N PHE A 111 -14.97 5.44 6.82
CA PHE A 111 -14.96 5.07 8.24
C PHE A 111 -13.55 5.21 8.85
N ASP A 112 -12.50 4.84 8.13
CA ASP A 112 -11.11 4.97 8.60
C ASP A 112 -10.72 6.45 8.79
N LEU A 113 -11.19 7.35 7.91
CA LEU A 113 -10.96 8.79 7.99
C LEU A 113 -11.48 9.44 9.29
N LEU A 114 -12.40 8.80 10.01
CA LEU A 114 -12.83 9.27 11.33
C LEU A 114 -11.70 9.22 12.37
N PHE A 115 -10.68 8.41 12.14
CA PHE A 115 -9.59 8.15 13.07
C PHE A 115 -8.21 8.49 12.48
N TYR A 116 -8.07 8.44 11.15
CA TYR A 116 -6.79 8.57 10.47
C TYR A 116 -6.93 9.24 9.10
N ASN A 117 -6.28 10.36 8.92
CA ASN A 117 -6.33 11.18 7.69
C ASN A 117 -5.45 10.69 6.53
N GLY A 118 -4.71 9.59 6.72
CA GLY A 118 -3.84 8.97 5.69
C GLY A 118 -4.43 7.70 5.08
N ASP A 119 -5.78 7.59 5.00
CA ASP A 119 -6.43 6.40 4.47
C ASP A 119 -6.10 6.15 2.99
N ILE A 120 -5.72 4.91 2.68
CA ILE A 120 -5.48 4.49 1.31
C ILE A 120 -6.67 3.74 0.68
N LEU A 121 -7.66 3.30 1.48
CA LEU A 121 -8.78 2.49 0.98
C LEU A 121 -9.68 3.30 0.04
N THR A 122 -9.85 4.60 0.32
CA THR A 122 -10.58 5.52 -0.56
C THR A 122 -9.89 5.63 -1.92
N VAL A 123 -8.57 5.81 -1.95
CA VAL A 123 -7.77 5.84 -3.18
C VAL A 123 -7.84 4.50 -3.92
N TYR A 124 -7.78 3.37 -3.19
CA TYR A 124 -7.93 2.03 -3.76
C TYR A 124 -9.31 1.83 -4.39
N ALA A 125 -10.36 2.36 -3.78
CA ALA A 125 -11.71 2.27 -4.32
C ALA A 125 -11.80 2.95 -5.69
N VAL A 126 -11.29 4.17 -5.82
CA VAL A 126 -11.27 4.91 -7.11
C VAL A 126 -10.37 4.22 -8.14
N CYS A 127 -9.13 3.88 -7.78
CA CYS A 127 -8.21 3.17 -8.67
C CYS A 127 -8.78 1.80 -9.08
N GLY A 128 -9.48 1.11 -8.17
CA GLY A 128 -10.17 -0.15 -8.43
C GLY A 128 -11.24 -0.02 -9.51
N VAL A 129 -12.02 1.06 -9.50
CA VAL A 129 -12.99 1.35 -10.57
C VAL A 129 -12.29 1.53 -11.91
N LEU A 130 -11.18 2.27 -11.95
CA LEU A 130 -10.43 2.57 -13.18
C LEU A 130 -9.81 1.32 -13.83
N VAL A 131 -9.51 0.26 -13.07
CA VAL A 131 -8.93 -0.97 -13.63
C VAL A 131 -9.97 -1.99 -14.09
N VAL A 132 -11.26 -1.80 -13.81
CA VAL A 132 -12.33 -2.74 -14.20
C VAL A 132 -12.36 -3.05 -15.71
N PRO A 133 -12.20 -2.08 -16.64
CA PRO A 133 -12.20 -2.37 -18.07
C PRO A 133 -11.11 -3.36 -18.49
N PHE A 134 -9.97 -3.36 -17.81
CA PHE A 134 -8.80 -4.18 -18.16
C PHE A 134 -8.94 -5.64 -17.77
N ILE A 135 -9.90 -6.00 -16.89
CA ILE A 135 -10.06 -7.39 -16.43
C ILE A 135 -10.50 -8.34 -17.57
N ARG A 136 -11.08 -7.85 -18.63
CA ARG A 136 -11.43 -8.61 -19.85
C ARG A 136 -10.57 -8.26 -21.06
N ALA A 137 -9.70 -7.26 -20.96
CA ALA A 137 -8.83 -6.86 -22.05
C ALA A 137 -7.86 -7.99 -22.43
N SER A 138 -7.37 -8.00 -23.66
CA SER A 138 -6.30 -8.93 -24.07
C SER A 138 -5.04 -8.73 -23.27
N ASN A 139 -4.17 -9.74 -23.20
CA ASN A 139 -2.89 -9.62 -22.51
C ASN A 139 -2.01 -8.49 -23.09
N LYS A 140 -2.10 -8.22 -24.40
CA LYS A 140 -1.36 -7.12 -25.05
C LYS A 140 -1.81 -5.77 -24.51
N VAL A 141 -3.13 -5.53 -24.43
CA VAL A 141 -3.71 -4.29 -23.90
C VAL A 141 -3.41 -4.14 -22.40
N LEU A 142 -3.54 -5.23 -21.63
CA LEU A 142 -3.22 -5.21 -20.19
C LEU A 142 -1.75 -4.86 -19.96
N VAL A 143 -0.82 -5.48 -20.69
CA VAL A 143 0.62 -5.20 -20.58
C VAL A 143 0.93 -3.77 -21.03
N ALA A 144 0.35 -3.30 -22.14
CA ALA A 144 0.55 -1.91 -22.61
C ALA A 144 0.08 -0.90 -21.56
N ALA A 145 -1.12 -1.09 -21.00
CA ALA A 145 -1.62 -0.22 -19.92
C ALA A 145 -0.70 -0.29 -18.67
N THR A 146 -0.26 -1.48 -18.29
CA THR A 146 0.68 -1.65 -17.17
C THR A 146 1.97 -0.86 -17.41
N ILE A 147 2.53 -0.90 -18.62
CA ILE A 147 3.76 -0.14 -18.95
C ILE A 147 3.49 1.37 -18.93
N ILE A 148 2.38 1.83 -19.50
CA ILE A 148 2.03 3.27 -19.50
C ILE A 148 1.97 3.81 -18.07
N PHE A 149 1.27 3.13 -17.16
CA PHE A 149 1.18 3.58 -15.77
C PHE A 149 2.49 3.39 -14.98
N ALA A 150 3.34 2.41 -15.35
CA ALA A 150 4.66 2.24 -14.76
C ALA A 150 5.62 3.40 -15.11
N LEU A 151 5.42 4.06 -16.24
CA LEU A 151 6.19 5.22 -16.68
C LEU A 151 5.82 6.52 -15.97
N GLN A 152 4.83 6.49 -15.07
CA GLN A 152 4.39 7.66 -14.31
C GLN A 152 4.00 8.84 -15.25
N PRO A 153 2.85 8.72 -15.96
CA PRO A 153 2.49 9.67 -17.02
C PRO A 153 2.29 11.12 -16.54
N ILE A 154 1.89 11.32 -15.27
CA ILE A 154 1.73 12.66 -14.70
C ILE A 154 3.11 13.33 -14.62
N GLU A 155 4.08 12.69 -14.02
CA GLU A 155 5.44 13.17 -13.84
C GLU A 155 6.13 13.40 -15.20
N LEU A 156 5.94 12.47 -16.16
CA LEU A 156 6.44 12.66 -17.53
C LEU A 156 5.86 13.89 -18.19
N THR A 157 4.56 14.18 -17.98
CA THR A 157 3.92 15.37 -18.51
C THR A 157 4.58 16.63 -17.93
N TYR A 158 4.80 16.69 -16.61
CA TYR A 158 5.46 17.82 -15.96
C TYR A 158 6.93 17.97 -16.37
N ILE A 159 7.65 16.88 -16.62
CA ILE A 159 9.00 16.94 -17.21
C ILE A 159 8.95 17.58 -18.60
N ILE A 160 8.03 17.15 -19.48
CA ILE A 160 7.89 17.73 -20.83
C ILE A 160 7.51 19.21 -20.76
N MET A 161 6.58 19.58 -19.88
CA MET A 161 6.20 20.99 -19.68
C MET A 161 7.38 21.84 -19.21
N GLY A 162 8.16 21.36 -18.24
CA GLY A 162 9.35 22.05 -17.74
C GLY A 162 10.49 22.13 -18.77
N LEU A 163 10.57 21.21 -19.73
CA LEU A 163 11.50 21.31 -20.87
C LEU A 163 11.07 22.35 -21.88
N ILE A 164 9.75 22.56 -22.07
CA ILE A 164 9.18 23.57 -22.97
C ILE A 164 9.26 24.96 -22.32
N ASP A 165 8.86 25.07 -21.06
CA ASP A 165 8.87 26.30 -20.28
C ASP A 165 9.50 26.06 -18.90
N PRO A 166 10.76 26.47 -18.69
CA PRO A 166 11.46 26.30 -17.41
C PRO A 166 10.83 27.05 -16.23
N SER A 167 9.87 27.95 -16.45
CA SER A 167 9.13 28.66 -15.40
C SER A 167 7.95 27.84 -14.84
N THR A 168 7.65 26.69 -15.47
CA THR A 168 6.59 25.77 -15.01
C THR A 168 6.82 25.36 -13.56
N GLN A 169 5.77 25.53 -12.73
CA GLN A 169 5.83 25.13 -11.33
C GLN A 169 5.61 23.61 -11.20
N PRO A 170 6.18 22.97 -10.16
CA PRO A 170 5.86 21.59 -9.81
C PRO A 170 4.36 21.39 -9.58
N LEU A 171 3.90 20.13 -9.70
CA LEU A 171 2.53 19.77 -9.36
C LEU A 171 2.28 20.01 -7.86
N ASP A 172 1.36 20.90 -7.57
CA ASP A 172 0.87 21.20 -6.22
C ASP A 172 -0.64 21.38 -6.29
N LEU A 173 -1.38 20.51 -5.63
CA LEU A 173 -2.84 20.55 -5.47
C LEU A 173 -3.25 21.09 -4.09
N GLY A 174 -2.28 21.43 -3.25
CA GLY A 174 -2.49 21.97 -1.91
C GLY A 174 -2.66 20.90 -0.83
N SER A 175 -2.18 19.67 -1.03
CA SER A 175 -2.28 18.62 -0.01
C SER A 175 -1.62 19.00 1.31
N GLY A 176 -0.49 19.74 1.26
CA GLY A 176 0.23 20.22 2.43
C GLY A 176 -0.61 21.16 3.31
N ALA A 177 -1.24 22.17 2.71
CA ALA A 177 -2.09 23.12 3.43
C ALA A 177 -3.32 22.44 4.06
N LEU A 178 -3.94 21.53 3.33
CA LEU A 178 -5.06 20.72 3.87
C LEU A 178 -4.62 19.84 5.04
N PHE A 179 -3.42 19.28 4.95
CA PHE A 179 -2.83 18.45 5.99
C PHE A 179 -2.56 19.27 7.27
N GLU A 180 -1.94 20.45 7.16
CA GLU A 180 -1.72 21.36 8.26
C GLU A 180 -3.03 21.75 8.98
N GLY A 181 -4.11 21.87 8.23
CA GLY A 181 -5.45 22.17 8.79
C GLY A 181 -6.03 21.06 9.68
N ILE A 182 -5.46 19.85 9.67
CA ILE A 182 -5.91 18.73 10.52
C ILE A 182 -5.14 18.71 11.86
N LEU A 183 -3.90 19.18 11.90
CA LEU A 183 -3.01 19.08 13.05
C LEU A 183 -3.61 19.61 14.38
N PRO A 184 -4.32 20.77 14.42
CA PRO A 184 -4.92 21.26 15.66
C PRO A 184 -5.95 20.28 16.26
N ALA A 185 -6.74 19.61 15.41
CA ALA A 185 -7.70 18.62 15.89
C ALA A 185 -7.03 17.40 16.52
N GLN A 186 -5.86 16.98 15.99
CA GLN A 186 -5.09 15.86 16.53
C GLN A 186 -4.36 16.22 17.83
N SER A 187 -3.82 17.48 17.94
CA SER A 187 -2.98 17.92 19.07
C SER A 187 -3.77 18.40 20.28
N GLU A 188 -4.95 18.95 20.09
CA GLU A 188 -5.73 19.64 21.12
C GLU A 188 -7.21 19.21 21.13
N GLY A 189 -7.71 18.69 20.01
CA GLY A 189 -9.12 18.38 19.81
C GLY A 189 -9.58 17.08 20.47
N THR A 190 -10.89 16.90 20.41
CA THR A 190 -11.60 15.67 20.79
C THR A 190 -11.64 14.68 19.63
N ILE A 191 -12.12 13.46 19.88
CA ILE A 191 -12.37 12.46 18.83
C ILE A 191 -13.34 12.97 17.75
N PHE A 192 -14.31 13.82 18.14
CA PHE A 192 -15.27 14.40 17.20
C PHE A 192 -14.61 15.45 16.30
N ASP A 193 -13.67 16.24 16.83
CA ASP A 193 -12.89 17.21 16.04
C ASP A 193 -12.02 16.50 15.02
N VAL A 194 -11.32 15.42 15.42
CA VAL A 194 -10.53 14.58 14.52
C VAL A 194 -11.42 13.98 13.43
N ALA A 195 -12.58 13.42 13.79
CA ALA A 195 -13.51 12.84 12.83
C ALA A 195 -14.07 13.88 11.85
N ALA A 196 -14.43 15.07 12.33
CA ALA A 196 -14.93 16.15 11.49
C ALA A 196 -13.86 16.60 10.48
N LYS A 197 -12.62 16.85 10.94
CA LYS A 197 -11.48 17.21 10.06
C LYS A 197 -11.05 16.09 9.13
N GLY A 198 -11.14 14.83 9.56
CA GLY A 198 -10.90 13.67 8.71
C GLY A 198 -11.86 13.62 7.52
N ILE A 199 -13.13 13.92 7.71
CA ILE A 199 -14.12 13.99 6.62
C ILE A 199 -13.94 15.25 5.78
N GLU A 200 -13.75 16.42 6.40
CA GLU A 200 -13.66 17.71 5.72
C GLU A 200 -12.38 17.80 4.84
N ASN A 201 -11.22 17.55 5.41
CA ASN A 201 -9.93 17.72 4.76
C ASN A 201 -9.29 16.39 4.37
N GLY A 202 -9.38 15.35 5.21
CA GLY A 202 -8.67 14.09 5.06
C GLY A 202 -9.01 13.37 3.75
N PHE A 203 -10.26 13.45 3.30
CA PHE A 203 -10.64 12.90 2.00
C PHE A 203 -9.88 13.56 0.84
N LEU A 204 -9.83 14.90 0.80
CA LEU A 204 -9.10 15.63 -0.25
C LEU A 204 -7.59 15.47 -0.12
N VAL A 205 -7.06 15.49 1.11
CA VAL A 205 -5.63 15.23 1.37
C VAL A 205 -5.18 13.93 0.72
N ASN A 206 -5.92 12.84 0.93
CA ASN A 206 -5.54 11.52 0.39
C ASN A 206 -5.44 11.52 -1.13
N TYR A 207 -6.37 12.16 -1.84
CA TYR A 207 -6.35 12.21 -3.31
C TYR A 207 -5.28 13.16 -3.83
N PHE A 208 -5.18 14.36 -3.29
CA PHE A 208 -4.22 15.35 -3.72
C PHE A 208 -2.80 14.84 -3.47
N TRP A 209 -2.54 14.35 -2.26
CA TRP A 209 -1.24 13.74 -1.95
C TRP A 209 -0.94 12.52 -2.83
N ALA A 210 -1.92 11.67 -3.09
CA ALA A 210 -1.72 10.50 -3.94
C ALA A 210 -1.38 10.88 -5.39
N ILE A 211 -1.90 11.99 -5.90
CA ILE A 211 -1.58 12.50 -7.23
C ILE A 211 -0.22 13.20 -7.22
N GLU A 212 0.03 14.12 -6.30
CA GLU A 212 1.28 14.88 -6.17
C GLU A 212 2.52 13.99 -5.98
N HIS A 213 2.35 12.86 -5.29
CA HIS A 213 3.45 11.93 -4.99
C HIS A 213 3.44 10.66 -5.86
N GLY A 214 2.75 10.69 -7.03
CA GLY A 214 2.73 9.58 -7.98
C GLY A 214 2.04 8.29 -7.49
N ARG A 215 1.39 8.33 -6.31
CA ARG A 215 0.75 7.14 -5.71
C ARG A 215 -0.49 6.68 -6.47
N ALA A 216 -1.26 7.61 -7.05
CA ALA A 216 -2.45 7.26 -7.83
C ALA A 216 -2.07 6.44 -9.06
N THR A 217 -1.11 6.91 -9.86
CA THR A 217 -0.59 6.21 -11.05
C THR A 217 0.07 4.90 -10.67
N GLN A 218 0.86 4.87 -9.59
CA GLN A 218 1.49 3.65 -9.08
C GLN A 218 0.45 2.62 -8.63
N THR A 219 -0.65 3.02 -7.97
CA THR A 219 -1.71 2.11 -7.54
C THR A 219 -2.36 1.42 -8.73
N ILE A 220 -2.73 2.19 -9.77
CA ILE A 220 -3.30 1.64 -11.01
C ILE A 220 -2.32 0.66 -11.64
N PHE A 221 -1.05 1.04 -11.79
CA PHE A 221 0.00 0.15 -12.28
C PHE A 221 0.07 -1.17 -11.52
N LEU A 222 0.13 -1.11 -10.18
CA LEU A 222 0.26 -2.29 -9.33
C LEU A 222 -0.98 -3.18 -9.36
N PHE A 223 -2.17 -2.61 -9.47
CA PHE A 223 -3.41 -3.38 -9.68
C PHE A 223 -3.37 -4.13 -11.01
N LEU A 224 -3.00 -3.45 -12.12
CA LEU A 224 -2.85 -4.08 -13.43
C LEU A 224 -1.77 -5.17 -13.42
N LEU A 225 -0.63 -4.92 -12.78
CA LEU A 225 0.42 -5.91 -12.57
C LEU A 225 -0.10 -7.13 -11.81
N GLY A 226 -0.84 -6.93 -10.72
CA GLY A 226 -1.46 -8.01 -9.94
C GLY A 226 -2.43 -8.86 -10.77
N ILE A 227 -3.25 -8.22 -11.61
CA ILE A 227 -4.13 -8.91 -12.57
C ILE A 227 -3.29 -9.75 -13.54
N TYR A 228 -2.21 -9.19 -14.10
CA TYR A 228 -1.33 -9.90 -15.04
C TYR A 228 -0.64 -11.11 -14.40
N LEU A 229 -0.07 -10.94 -13.19
CA LEU A 229 0.56 -12.03 -12.44
C LEU A 229 -0.44 -13.14 -12.11
N GLY A 230 -1.69 -12.77 -11.79
CA GLY A 230 -2.78 -13.71 -11.58
C GLY A 230 -3.11 -14.52 -12.84
N ARG A 231 -3.25 -13.86 -14.00
CA ARG A 231 -3.47 -14.53 -15.30
C ARG A 231 -2.37 -15.52 -15.64
N LYS A 232 -1.13 -15.17 -15.30
CA LYS A 232 0.05 -16.03 -15.51
C LYS A 232 0.23 -17.09 -14.43
N ARG A 233 -0.62 -17.07 -13.37
CA ARG A 233 -0.55 -18.01 -12.23
C ARG A 233 0.82 -18.04 -11.56
N LEU A 234 1.56 -16.92 -11.55
CA LEU A 234 2.96 -16.89 -11.11
C LEU A 234 3.14 -17.20 -9.62
N PHE A 235 2.09 -17.04 -8.80
CA PHE A 235 2.13 -17.38 -7.37
C PHE A 235 1.87 -18.87 -7.05
N TYR A 236 1.70 -19.71 -8.06
CA TYR A 236 1.63 -21.17 -7.88
C TYR A 236 2.97 -21.82 -8.21
N ASP A 237 3.30 -22.93 -7.56
CA ASP A 237 4.48 -23.76 -7.90
C ASP A 237 4.17 -24.63 -9.12
N GLU A 238 4.10 -24.00 -10.29
CA GLU A 238 3.75 -24.63 -11.54
C GLU A 238 4.76 -24.25 -12.63
N GLY A 239 5.11 -25.21 -13.51
CA GLY A 239 6.02 -24.98 -14.65
C GLY A 239 7.32 -24.29 -14.22
N ASP A 240 7.68 -23.23 -14.96
CA ASP A 240 8.93 -22.47 -14.74
C ASP A 240 8.80 -21.31 -13.75
N ASN A 241 7.68 -21.23 -13.01
CA ASN A 241 7.42 -20.09 -12.15
C ASN A 241 8.54 -19.80 -11.13
N ILE A 242 9.11 -20.86 -10.55
CA ILE A 242 10.23 -20.70 -9.61
C ILE A 242 11.49 -20.15 -10.30
N ALA A 243 11.76 -20.56 -11.53
CA ALA A 243 12.88 -20.01 -12.31
C ALA A 243 12.64 -18.53 -12.64
N ILE A 244 11.38 -18.15 -12.93
CA ILE A 244 10.99 -16.74 -13.13
C ILE A 244 11.25 -15.94 -11.85
N TRP A 245 10.81 -16.41 -10.69
CA TRP A 245 11.03 -15.71 -9.41
C TRP A 245 12.52 -15.58 -9.07
N LYS A 246 13.36 -16.59 -9.36
CA LYS A 246 14.82 -16.49 -9.20
C LYS A 246 15.42 -15.39 -10.09
N ARG A 247 14.98 -15.33 -11.36
CA ARG A 247 15.43 -14.27 -12.29
C ARG A 247 14.98 -12.90 -11.82
N LEU A 248 13.71 -12.75 -11.40
CA LEU A 248 13.16 -11.50 -10.88
C LEU A 248 13.90 -11.02 -9.62
N LEU A 249 14.31 -11.94 -8.74
CA LEU A 249 15.11 -11.60 -7.56
C LEU A 249 16.44 -10.92 -7.95
N VAL A 250 17.16 -11.50 -8.91
CA VAL A 250 18.46 -10.96 -9.38
C VAL A 250 18.23 -9.65 -10.14
N ILE A 251 17.31 -9.63 -11.10
CA ILE A 251 17.01 -8.43 -11.90
C ILE A 251 16.60 -7.27 -11.00
N SER A 252 15.76 -7.51 -10.00
CA SER A 252 15.31 -6.46 -9.09
C SER A 252 16.41 -5.91 -8.21
N LEU A 253 17.35 -6.76 -7.78
CA LEU A 253 18.53 -6.33 -7.03
C LEU A 253 19.45 -5.44 -7.90
N CYS A 254 19.73 -5.87 -9.13
CA CYS A 254 20.52 -5.07 -10.09
C CYS A 254 19.82 -3.76 -10.44
N ALA A 255 18.49 -3.79 -10.67
CA ALA A 255 17.70 -2.59 -10.93
C ALA A 255 17.74 -1.61 -9.75
N PHE A 256 17.63 -2.11 -8.52
CA PHE A 256 17.75 -1.27 -7.33
C PHE A 256 19.14 -0.65 -7.21
N ALA A 257 20.21 -1.41 -7.46
CA ALA A 257 21.58 -0.90 -7.41
C ALA A 257 21.84 0.25 -8.40
N VAL A 258 21.10 0.28 -9.54
CA VAL A 258 21.16 1.37 -10.52
C VAL A 258 20.19 2.52 -10.14
N LEU A 259 18.96 2.19 -9.79
CA LEU A 259 17.91 3.20 -9.54
C LEU A 259 18.14 3.99 -8.26
N PHE A 260 18.78 3.40 -7.24
CA PHE A 260 19.05 4.10 -5.99
C PHE A 260 20.02 5.28 -6.16
N PRO A 261 21.18 5.13 -6.81
CA PRO A 261 22.04 6.28 -7.15
C PRO A 261 21.32 7.30 -8.05
N LEU A 262 20.58 6.84 -9.07
CA LEU A 262 19.83 7.75 -9.95
C LEU A 262 18.85 8.61 -9.15
N TYR A 263 18.10 8.00 -8.23
CA TYR A 263 17.20 8.74 -7.32
C TYR A 263 17.94 9.79 -6.49
N LYS A 264 19.15 9.45 -6.03
CA LYS A 264 19.90 10.32 -5.10
C LYS A 264 20.59 11.48 -5.80
N PHE A 265 21.07 11.30 -7.04
CA PHE A 265 21.96 12.26 -7.68
C PHE A 265 21.34 12.96 -8.89
N VAL A 266 20.53 12.29 -9.72
CA VAL A 266 20.04 12.87 -10.98
C VAL A 266 19.13 14.09 -10.78
N PRO A 267 18.18 14.09 -9.81
CA PRO A 267 17.34 15.27 -9.58
C PRO A 267 18.14 16.53 -9.22
N ASP A 268 19.25 16.38 -8.51
CA ASP A 268 20.09 17.51 -8.09
C ASP A 268 21.00 18.04 -9.21
N MET A 269 21.08 17.36 -10.36
CA MET A 269 21.77 17.82 -11.57
C MET A 269 20.90 18.71 -12.45
N VAL A 270 19.63 18.94 -12.09
CA VAL A 270 18.65 19.68 -12.89
C VAL A 270 18.22 20.93 -12.14
N ASP A 271 18.37 22.09 -12.78
CA ASP A 271 18.03 23.39 -12.20
C ASP A 271 16.52 23.69 -12.22
N THR A 272 15.81 23.21 -13.26
CA THR A 272 14.36 23.42 -13.40
C THR A 272 13.60 22.66 -12.33
N LEU A 273 12.96 23.41 -11.40
CA LEU A 273 12.32 22.86 -10.20
C LEU A 273 11.25 21.81 -10.54
N CYS A 274 10.41 22.08 -11.54
CA CYS A 274 9.37 21.17 -11.99
C CYS A 274 9.95 19.82 -12.45
N ILE A 275 11.03 19.81 -13.22
CA ILE A 275 11.70 18.59 -13.69
C ILE A 275 12.35 17.88 -12.51
N LYS A 276 13.03 18.61 -11.63
CA LYS A 276 13.70 18.06 -10.44
C LYS A 276 12.72 17.29 -9.55
N GLU A 277 11.59 17.90 -9.20
CA GLU A 277 10.60 17.25 -8.31
C GLU A 277 9.94 16.05 -9.01
N SER A 278 9.59 16.16 -10.30
CA SER A 278 9.04 15.04 -11.07
C SER A 278 10.02 13.86 -11.16
N LEU A 279 11.31 14.10 -11.38
CA LEU A 279 12.35 13.06 -11.38
C LEU A 279 12.50 12.39 -10.02
N LYS A 280 12.43 13.17 -8.92
CA LYS A 280 12.43 12.59 -7.55
C LYS A 280 11.28 11.61 -7.36
N VAL A 281 10.06 11.99 -7.75
CA VAL A 281 8.89 11.11 -7.65
C VAL A 281 9.08 9.86 -8.50
N MET A 282 9.46 9.99 -9.78
CA MET A 282 9.65 8.85 -10.69
C MET A 282 10.70 7.86 -10.18
N PHE A 283 11.91 8.34 -9.89
CA PHE A 283 12.98 7.44 -9.40
C PHE A 283 12.65 6.83 -8.03
N ASN A 284 11.96 7.58 -7.16
CA ASN A 284 11.48 7.03 -5.89
C ASN A 284 10.50 5.87 -6.11
N MET A 285 9.56 6.01 -7.06
CA MET A 285 8.60 4.95 -7.39
C MET A 285 9.31 3.72 -7.98
N TRP A 286 10.23 3.91 -8.92
CA TRP A 286 10.91 2.81 -9.58
C TRP A 286 11.89 2.06 -8.66
N LYS A 287 12.67 2.76 -7.82
CA LYS A 287 13.53 2.09 -6.83
C LYS A 287 12.73 1.29 -5.80
N ASN A 288 11.59 1.85 -5.35
CA ASN A 288 10.71 1.15 -4.41
C ASN A 288 10.04 -0.07 -5.07
N LEU A 289 9.69 0.02 -6.36
CA LEU A 289 9.21 -1.12 -7.15
C LEU A 289 10.26 -2.22 -7.25
N ALA A 290 11.52 -1.88 -7.52
CA ALA A 290 12.62 -2.85 -7.55
C ALA A 290 12.76 -3.57 -6.20
N MET A 291 12.78 -2.84 -5.07
CA MET A 291 12.81 -3.45 -3.74
C MET A 291 11.56 -4.29 -3.44
N MET A 292 10.39 -3.84 -3.85
CA MET A 292 9.15 -4.62 -3.71
C MET A 292 9.24 -5.97 -4.43
N ILE A 293 9.72 -5.98 -5.69
CA ILE A 293 9.90 -7.22 -6.46
C ILE A 293 10.95 -8.12 -5.78
N PHE A 294 12.03 -7.55 -5.25
CA PHE A 294 13.01 -8.29 -4.46
C PHE A 294 12.38 -8.98 -3.24
N TYR A 295 11.56 -8.26 -2.45
CA TYR A 295 10.89 -8.82 -1.28
C TYR A 295 9.89 -9.91 -1.66
N VAL A 296 9.05 -9.67 -2.67
CA VAL A 296 8.07 -10.66 -3.14
C VAL A 296 8.76 -11.91 -3.65
N SER A 297 9.78 -11.76 -4.50
CA SER A 297 10.55 -12.88 -5.03
C SER A 297 11.23 -13.67 -3.91
N GLY A 298 11.84 -12.96 -2.95
CA GLY A 298 12.48 -13.58 -1.78
C GLY A 298 11.49 -14.41 -0.96
N VAL A 299 10.33 -13.85 -0.62
CA VAL A 299 9.30 -14.56 0.16
C VAL A 299 8.75 -15.77 -0.60
N VAL A 300 8.49 -15.64 -1.91
CA VAL A 300 8.02 -16.75 -2.74
C VAL A 300 9.05 -17.89 -2.78
N LEU A 301 10.33 -17.59 -2.98
CA LEU A 301 11.39 -18.58 -3.01
C LEU A 301 11.61 -19.23 -1.64
N LEU A 302 11.62 -18.45 -0.56
CA LEU A 302 11.71 -18.96 0.80
C LEU A 302 10.56 -19.91 1.12
N TYR A 303 9.33 -19.55 0.71
CA TYR A 303 8.15 -20.36 0.95
C TYR A 303 8.19 -21.69 0.19
N TYR A 304 8.54 -21.70 -1.09
CA TYR A 304 8.47 -22.90 -1.92
C TYR A 304 9.74 -23.77 -1.89
N ARG A 305 10.89 -23.23 -1.52
CA ARG A 305 12.18 -23.91 -1.68
C ARG A 305 13.01 -24.07 -0.41
N THR A 306 12.49 -23.63 0.74
CA THR A 306 13.23 -23.74 2.01
C THR A 306 12.32 -24.19 3.17
N SER A 307 12.94 -24.61 4.28
CA SER A 307 12.25 -24.91 5.53
C SER A 307 11.64 -23.67 6.21
N ALA A 308 12.00 -22.44 5.75
CA ALA A 308 11.40 -21.20 6.21
C ALA A 308 9.87 -21.15 5.99
N ARG A 309 9.32 -22.01 5.10
CA ARG A 309 7.89 -22.21 4.92
C ARG A 309 7.15 -22.42 6.25
N ASN A 310 7.70 -23.22 7.16
CA ASN A 310 7.09 -23.53 8.45
C ASN A 310 6.98 -22.31 9.38
N PHE A 311 7.87 -21.34 9.21
CA PHE A 311 7.81 -20.06 9.91
C PHE A 311 6.86 -19.10 9.18
N LEU A 312 7.02 -18.95 7.87
CA LEU A 312 6.25 -18.00 7.05
C LEU A 312 4.74 -18.26 7.11
N ILE A 313 4.32 -19.54 7.10
CA ILE A 313 2.90 -19.89 7.16
C ILE A 313 2.20 -19.39 8.44
N LYS A 314 2.96 -19.16 9.53
CA LYS A 314 2.42 -18.60 10.77
C LYS A 314 2.00 -17.14 10.61
N ILE A 315 2.48 -16.43 9.58
CA ILE A 315 2.10 -15.04 9.26
C ILE A 315 0.75 -14.99 8.53
N ALA A 316 0.38 -16.06 7.81
CA ALA A 316 -0.84 -16.10 6.99
C ALA A 316 -2.14 -15.70 7.73
N PRO A 317 -2.39 -16.07 9.00
CA PRO A 317 -3.57 -15.60 9.75
C PRO A 317 -3.69 -14.08 9.82
N TYR A 318 -2.57 -13.37 9.99
CA TYR A 318 -2.52 -11.91 10.03
C TYR A 318 -2.89 -11.30 8.67
N GLY A 319 -2.38 -11.87 7.57
CA GLY A 319 -2.74 -11.44 6.22
C GLY A 319 -4.17 -11.75 5.79
N LYS A 320 -4.78 -12.82 6.35
CA LYS A 320 -6.20 -13.15 6.13
C LYS A 320 -7.16 -12.11 6.69
N MET A 321 -6.74 -11.38 7.71
CA MET A 321 -7.51 -10.33 8.39
C MET A 321 -6.93 -8.93 8.10
N SER A 322 -6.41 -8.73 6.89
CA SER A 322 -5.69 -7.51 6.51
C SER A 322 -6.55 -6.24 6.59
N LEU A 323 -7.84 -6.29 6.23
CA LEU A 323 -8.76 -5.16 6.35
C LEU A 323 -9.06 -4.85 7.83
N THR A 324 -9.31 -5.89 8.63
CA THR A 324 -9.51 -5.75 10.07
C THR A 324 -8.28 -5.13 10.74
N ASN A 325 -7.09 -5.62 10.41
CA ASN A 325 -5.85 -5.09 10.97
C ASN A 325 -5.57 -3.65 10.51
N TYR A 326 -5.89 -3.33 9.24
CA TYR A 326 -5.75 -1.98 8.72
C TYR A 326 -6.65 -0.98 9.44
N LEU A 327 -7.94 -1.25 9.57
CA LEU A 327 -8.88 -0.36 10.26
C LEU A 327 -8.60 -0.28 11.77
N SER A 328 -8.27 -1.41 12.41
CA SER A 328 -7.98 -1.40 13.84
C SER A 328 -6.70 -0.64 14.21
N GLN A 329 -5.68 -0.61 13.34
CA GLN A 329 -4.47 0.19 13.59
C GLN A 329 -4.75 1.68 13.66
N SER A 330 -5.67 2.19 12.82
CA SER A 330 -6.04 3.61 12.80
C SER A 330 -6.73 4.01 14.10
N ILE A 331 -7.65 3.17 14.58
CA ILE A 331 -8.34 3.39 15.87
C ILE A 331 -7.34 3.31 17.03
N ILE A 332 -6.51 2.26 17.07
CA ILE A 332 -5.51 2.06 18.14
C ILE A 332 -4.47 3.18 18.12
N GLY A 333 -3.93 3.50 16.94
CA GLY A 333 -2.90 4.52 16.80
C GLY A 333 -3.42 5.92 17.12
N GLY A 334 -4.62 6.29 16.65
CA GLY A 334 -5.26 7.55 17.02
C GLY A 334 -5.48 7.66 18.53
N PHE A 335 -5.94 6.57 19.18
CA PHE A 335 -6.05 6.53 20.65
C PHE A 335 -4.69 6.63 21.35
N VAL A 336 -3.66 6.00 20.81
CA VAL A 336 -2.31 6.05 21.41
C VAL A 336 -1.70 7.43 21.25
N PHE A 337 -1.71 8.01 20.05
CA PHE A 337 -0.93 9.22 19.77
C PHE A 337 -1.70 10.51 19.97
N TYR A 338 -2.96 10.61 19.54
CA TYR A 338 -3.70 11.89 19.53
C TYR A 338 -4.17 12.32 20.92
N ASN A 339 -4.49 13.61 21.04
CA ASN A 339 -4.92 14.24 22.30
C ASN A 339 -6.14 13.59 22.94
N TRP A 340 -7.09 13.13 22.13
CA TRP A 340 -8.33 12.52 22.63
C TRP A 340 -8.14 11.16 23.32
N GLY A 341 -6.95 10.57 23.19
CA GLY A 341 -6.59 9.31 23.83
C GLY A 341 -5.47 9.47 24.85
N LEU A 342 -4.36 8.74 24.64
CA LEU A 342 -3.22 8.77 25.56
C LEU A 342 -2.28 9.97 25.33
N GLY A 343 -2.39 10.67 24.21
CA GLY A 343 -1.55 11.83 23.87
C GLY A 343 -0.04 11.53 23.84
N MET A 344 0.32 10.29 23.45
CA MET A 344 1.70 9.81 23.45
C MET A 344 2.62 10.57 22.50
N PHE A 345 2.09 11.36 21.56
CA PHE A 345 2.90 12.22 20.71
C PHE A 345 3.82 13.17 21.52
N ARG A 346 3.40 13.60 22.71
CA ARG A 346 4.17 14.47 23.60
C ARG A 346 5.39 13.78 24.21
N TYR A 347 5.42 12.44 24.22
CA TYR A 347 6.42 11.63 24.95
C TYR A 347 7.18 10.66 24.07
N SER A 348 6.69 10.38 22.85
CA SER A 348 7.20 9.32 21.99
C SER A 348 8.02 9.87 20.83
N GLY A 349 9.33 9.65 20.85
CA GLY A 349 10.17 9.77 19.66
C GLY A 349 10.02 8.55 18.73
N HIS A 350 10.76 8.52 17.62
CA HIS A 350 10.62 7.47 16.58
C HIS A 350 10.86 6.05 17.12
N ALA A 351 11.86 5.87 18.01
CA ALA A 351 12.15 4.56 18.58
C ALA A 351 10.99 4.03 19.43
N THR A 352 10.41 4.87 20.30
CA THR A 352 9.24 4.52 21.11
C THR A 352 8.02 4.25 20.24
N SER A 353 7.77 5.10 19.25
CA SER A 353 6.66 4.93 18.30
C SER A 353 6.77 3.60 17.53
N LEU A 354 7.97 3.21 17.10
CA LEU A 354 8.21 1.92 16.45
C LEU A 354 7.92 0.73 17.39
N LEU A 355 8.30 0.83 18.66
CA LEU A 355 8.00 -0.20 19.68
C LEU A 355 6.51 -0.32 19.94
N LEU A 356 5.77 0.79 19.99
CA LEU A 356 4.31 0.80 20.11
C LEU A 356 3.66 0.16 18.88
N GLY A 357 4.20 0.42 17.67
CA GLY A 357 3.77 -0.26 16.44
C GLY A 357 4.01 -1.78 16.48
N ALA A 358 5.15 -2.22 16.96
CA ALA A 358 5.47 -3.63 17.15
C ALA A 358 4.51 -4.30 18.15
N LEU A 359 4.19 -3.61 19.26
CA LEU A 359 3.21 -4.06 20.25
C LEU A 359 1.81 -4.16 19.62
N CYS A 360 1.40 -3.16 18.83
CA CYS A 360 0.12 -3.20 18.10
C CYS A 360 0.03 -4.43 17.20
N ILE A 361 1.07 -4.72 16.40
CA ILE A 361 1.14 -5.91 15.55
C ILE A 361 1.03 -7.19 16.38
N ALA A 362 1.72 -7.28 17.52
CA ALA A 362 1.67 -8.44 18.39
C ALA A 362 0.25 -8.69 18.91
N LEU A 363 -0.44 -7.65 19.38
CA LEU A 363 -1.82 -7.73 19.86
C LEU A 363 -2.78 -8.11 18.73
N GLN A 364 -2.67 -7.48 17.56
CA GLN A 364 -3.46 -7.81 16.37
C GLN A 364 -3.21 -9.27 15.94
N TYR A 365 -1.96 -9.74 15.95
CA TYR A 365 -1.61 -11.12 15.60
C TYR A 365 -2.24 -12.13 16.55
N LEU A 366 -2.19 -11.88 17.88
CA LEU A 366 -2.84 -12.71 18.89
C LEU A 366 -4.36 -12.74 18.68
N PHE A 367 -4.97 -11.57 18.41
CA PHE A 367 -6.38 -11.47 18.08
C PHE A 367 -6.73 -12.28 16.82
N CYS A 368 -5.95 -12.16 15.73
CA CYS A 368 -6.17 -12.91 14.50
C CYS A 368 -6.13 -14.43 14.75
N ARG A 369 -5.15 -14.91 15.52
CA ARG A 369 -5.04 -16.33 15.86
C ARG A 369 -6.19 -16.83 16.71
N TRP A 370 -6.65 -16.02 17.66
CA TRP A 370 -7.81 -16.37 18.51
C TRP A 370 -9.09 -16.38 17.68
N TRP A 371 -9.36 -15.32 16.91
CA TRP A 371 -10.58 -15.16 16.14
C TRP A 371 -10.76 -16.24 15.06
N LEU A 372 -9.70 -16.56 14.32
CA LEU A 372 -9.74 -17.54 13.24
C LEU A 372 -9.84 -19.00 13.71
N LYS A 373 -9.84 -19.29 15.02
CA LYS A 373 -10.18 -20.63 15.55
C LYS A 373 -11.67 -20.96 15.36
N SER A 374 -12.53 -19.96 15.43
CA SER A 374 -13.99 -20.11 15.35
C SER A 374 -14.63 -19.46 14.13
N HIS A 375 -13.88 -18.62 13.39
CA HIS A 375 -14.39 -17.87 12.26
C HIS A 375 -13.51 -18.07 11.02
N SER A 376 -14.13 -18.11 9.84
CA SER A 376 -13.42 -18.28 8.57
C SER A 376 -12.82 -16.98 8.00
N HIS A 377 -13.30 -15.83 8.47
CA HIS A 377 -12.92 -14.48 8.02
C HIS A 377 -12.82 -13.53 9.21
N GLY A 378 -12.01 -12.47 9.08
CA GLY A 378 -12.00 -11.40 10.06
C GLY A 378 -13.34 -10.66 10.12
N PRO A 379 -13.58 -9.86 11.19
CA PRO A 379 -14.84 -9.13 11.36
C PRO A 379 -15.20 -8.26 10.15
N PHE A 380 -14.31 -7.39 9.70
CA PHE A 380 -14.56 -6.49 8.57
C PHE A 380 -14.53 -7.21 7.22
N GLU A 381 -13.69 -8.24 7.04
CA GLU A 381 -13.70 -9.09 5.86
C GLU A 381 -15.03 -9.86 5.74
N GLY A 382 -15.54 -10.37 6.85
CA GLY A 382 -16.83 -11.04 6.93
C GLY A 382 -17.99 -10.11 6.59
N LEU A 383 -17.97 -8.89 7.14
CA LEU A 383 -18.95 -7.84 6.84
C LEU A 383 -18.91 -7.46 5.35
N TRP A 384 -17.70 -7.15 4.84
CA TRP A 384 -17.52 -6.83 3.42
C TRP A 384 -18.04 -7.93 2.51
N ARG A 385 -17.74 -9.19 2.85
CA ARG A 385 -18.26 -10.35 2.11
C ARG A 385 -19.78 -10.43 2.14
N LYS A 386 -20.41 -10.30 3.32
CA LYS A 386 -21.88 -10.33 3.46
C LYS A 386 -22.52 -9.24 2.60
N LEU A 387 -22.05 -7.98 2.72
CA LEU A 387 -22.57 -6.85 1.95
C LEU A 387 -22.33 -7.00 0.44
N THR A 388 -21.24 -7.67 0.02
CA THR A 388 -20.98 -7.95 -1.38
C THR A 388 -22.03 -8.88 -2.00
N TRP A 389 -22.58 -9.82 -1.22
CA TRP A 389 -23.48 -10.87 -1.72
C TRP A 389 -24.94 -10.66 -1.33
N ILE A 390 -25.32 -9.48 -0.84
CA ILE A 390 -26.72 -9.10 -0.68
C ILE A 390 -27.40 -9.17 -2.06
N ARG A 391 -28.53 -9.91 -2.09
CA ARG A 391 -29.37 -10.09 -3.29
C ARG A 391 -30.37 -8.96 -3.39
#